data_75a8100d8a842b6c86e7313232103dbd
#
_entry.id   75a8100d8a842b6c86e7313232103dbd
#
_cell.length_a   1.000
_cell.length_b   1.000
_cell.length_c   1.000
_cell.angle_alpha   90.00
_cell.angle_beta   90.00
_cell.angle_gamma   90.00
#
_symmetry.space_group_name_H-M   'P 1'
#
loop_
_entity.id
_entity.type
_entity.pdbx_description
1 polymer ?
#
loop_
_entity_poly.entity_id
_entity_poly.type
_entity_poly.pdbx_seq_one_letter_code
_entity_poly.pdbx_strand_id
1 'polypeptide(L)'
;DLPDARPVETPAAKAESLPHNESPDPLGDPIEVDVVIPIAHVATSNTAIAPTAGRGTQVSYVAAPTNPVGSRDELDRPQWESVRTRIQDAVRESIEIEGPIALNRLIRNVVHRFGFDRAAAKRQEVVRQFVPVDLIHEDELGCFVWPSDLDRHAWTGFRTTPSGFVRPLDEIAGEEIINALVHAARNGVYDREQLMRDTLAYFDQSRLTKQSADRLELCITKAERLGKLVRRGVGYVSAT
;
A
#
# COMPACT_ATOMS: atom_id res chain seq x y z
N ASP A 1 1.51 49.61 -45.58
CA ASP A 1 0.43 48.99 -46.40
C ASP A 1 -0.10 47.78 -45.66
N LEU A 2 -1.25 48.01 -45.04
CA LEU A 2 -2.17 46.96 -44.56
C LEU A 2 -3.25 46.77 -45.63
N PRO A 3 -3.83 45.56 -45.71
CA PRO A 3 -5.28 45.50 -45.79
C PRO A 3 -5.91 44.57 -44.76
N ASP A 4 -6.72 45.14 -43.97
CA ASP A 4 -8.21 45.01 -43.87
C ASP A 4 -8.75 43.61 -43.86
N ALA A 5 -9.12 43.17 -42.62
CA ALA A 5 -9.87 41.95 -42.36
C ALA A 5 -11.32 42.29 -42.00
N ARG A 6 -12.27 41.82 -42.81
CA ARG A 6 -13.72 41.87 -42.51
C ARG A 6 -14.16 40.61 -41.80
N PRO A 7 -15.15 40.72 -40.91
CA PRO A 7 -15.68 39.59 -40.17
C PRO A 7 -16.72 38.82 -40.98
N VAL A 8 -16.74 37.50 -40.81
CA VAL A 8 -17.76 36.61 -41.38
C VAL A 8 -18.83 36.31 -40.34
N GLU A 9 -20.07 36.57 -40.77
CA GLU A 9 -21.30 36.40 -40.00
C GLU A 9 -21.65 34.95 -39.76
N THR A 10 -22.26 34.70 -38.61
CA THR A 10 -22.95 33.49 -38.18
C THR A 10 -24.37 33.47 -38.80
N PRO A 11 -24.91 32.33 -39.26
CA PRO A 11 -26.33 32.18 -39.37
C PRO A 11 -26.93 31.40 -38.20
N ALA A 12 -27.99 32.00 -37.70
CA ALA A 12 -28.84 31.54 -36.63
C ALA A 12 -29.75 30.38 -37.03
N ALA A 13 -29.98 29.56 -36.06
CA ALA A 13 -31.18 28.84 -35.64
C ALA A 13 -32.34 28.57 -36.59
N LYS A 14 -32.86 27.40 -36.50
CA LYS A 14 -34.31 27.18 -36.59
C LYS A 14 -34.74 26.13 -35.55
N ALA A 15 -35.57 26.59 -34.65
CA ALA A 15 -36.36 25.75 -33.75
C ALA A 15 -37.49 25.12 -34.55
N GLU A 16 -37.75 23.86 -34.35
CA GLU A 16 -39.01 23.23 -34.73
C GLU A 16 -39.55 22.38 -33.57
N SER A 17 -40.83 22.58 -33.40
CA SER A 17 -41.70 22.24 -32.29
C SER A 17 -42.10 20.78 -32.23
N LEU A 18 -42.53 20.37 -31.06
CA LEU A 18 -43.18 19.15 -30.58
C LEU A 18 -44.36 18.64 -31.48
N PRO A 19 -44.73 17.34 -31.25
CA PRO A 19 -46.06 17.17 -30.71
C PRO A 19 -46.12 16.25 -29.45
N HIS A 20 -47.04 16.66 -28.57
CA HIS A 20 -47.68 15.88 -27.53
C HIS A 20 -48.21 14.57 -28.05
N ASN A 21 -48.11 13.51 -27.24
CA ASN A 21 -49.14 12.49 -27.25
C ASN A 21 -49.42 11.98 -25.83
N GLU A 22 -50.69 11.79 -25.61
CA GLU A 22 -51.45 11.59 -24.39
C GLU A 22 -51.14 10.24 -23.70
N SER A 23 -51.37 10.27 -22.38
CA SER A 23 -51.53 9.09 -21.49
C SER A 23 -52.74 8.24 -21.89
N PRO A 24 -52.80 6.97 -21.45
CA PRO A 24 -53.71 6.67 -20.34
C PRO A 24 -53.10 5.79 -19.22
N ASP A 25 -53.42 6.15 -17.99
CA ASP A 25 -53.49 5.23 -16.85
C ASP A 25 -54.52 4.12 -17.10
N PRO A 26 -54.34 2.91 -16.54
CA PRO A 26 -55.02 2.65 -15.29
C PRO A 26 -54.26 1.78 -14.27
N LEU A 27 -54.37 2.17 -13.01
CA LEU A 27 -54.57 1.37 -11.81
C LEU A 27 -54.10 -0.12 -11.82
N GLY A 28 -53.04 -0.34 -11.11
CA GLY A 28 -52.70 -1.65 -10.56
C GLY A 28 -51.98 -1.43 -9.24
N ASP A 29 -52.59 -1.87 -8.14
CA ASP A 29 -52.06 -1.77 -6.78
C ASP A 29 -50.63 -2.36 -6.65
N PRO A 30 -49.73 -1.70 -5.92
CA PRO A 30 -48.41 -2.30 -5.64
C PRO A 30 -48.57 -3.41 -4.61
N ILE A 31 -48.23 -4.63 -5.00
CA ILE A 31 -47.97 -5.72 -4.09
C ILE A 31 -46.73 -5.35 -3.30
N GLU A 32 -46.95 -4.97 -2.06
CA GLU A 32 -45.92 -4.79 -1.05
C GLU A 32 -45.30 -6.16 -0.71
N VAL A 33 -44.18 -6.51 -1.38
CA VAL A 33 -43.39 -7.66 -0.98
C VAL A 33 -42.33 -7.12 -0.05
N ASP A 34 -42.59 -7.25 1.24
CA ASP A 34 -41.66 -6.96 2.32
C ASP A 34 -40.53 -8.00 2.28
N VAL A 35 -39.53 -7.77 1.40
CA VAL A 35 -38.29 -8.55 1.43
C VAL A 35 -37.39 -7.92 2.49
N VAL A 36 -37.57 -8.32 3.73
CA VAL A 36 -36.58 -8.13 4.79
C VAL A 36 -35.35 -8.93 4.43
N ILE A 37 -34.40 -8.28 3.77
CA ILE A 37 -33.04 -8.79 3.66
C ILE A 37 -32.39 -8.56 5.04
N PRO A 38 -32.07 -9.61 5.82
CA PRO A 38 -31.27 -9.40 7.01
C PRO A 38 -29.90 -8.90 6.56
N ILE A 39 -29.62 -7.64 6.84
CA ILE A 39 -28.24 -7.12 6.80
C ILE A 39 -27.50 -7.88 7.93
N ALA A 40 -26.91 -9.01 7.56
CA ALA A 40 -25.90 -9.63 8.39
C ALA A 40 -24.79 -8.60 8.54
N HIS A 41 -24.75 -7.93 9.69
CA HIS A 41 -23.55 -7.30 10.17
C HIS A 41 -22.48 -8.40 10.22
N VAL A 42 -21.70 -8.52 9.16
CA VAL A 42 -20.39 -9.15 9.24
C VAL A 42 -19.58 -8.22 10.13
N ALA A 43 -19.63 -8.50 11.43
CA ALA A 43 -18.62 -8.03 12.34
C ALA A 43 -17.31 -8.65 11.86
N THR A 44 -16.60 -7.94 11.00
CA THR A 44 -15.21 -8.19 10.75
C THR A 44 -14.50 -7.92 12.07
N SER A 45 -14.39 -8.96 12.88
CA SER A 45 -13.43 -9.00 13.96
C SER A 45 -12.06 -8.89 13.29
N ASN A 46 -11.58 -7.66 13.13
CA ASN A 46 -10.19 -7.37 12.86
C ASN A 46 -9.40 -7.74 14.11
N THR A 47 -9.23 -9.04 14.32
CA THR A 47 -8.17 -9.52 15.17
C THR A 47 -6.89 -9.21 14.39
N ALA A 48 -6.26 -8.09 14.69
CA ALA A 48 -4.89 -7.82 14.29
C ALA A 48 -4.07 -9.03 14.76
N ILE A 49 -3.74 -9.91 13.80
CA ILE A 49 -2.80 -11.00 14.05
C ILE A 49 -1.45 -10.29 14.14
N ALA A 50 -1.06 -9.95 15.36
CA ALA A 50 0.32 -9.57 15.63
C ALA A 50 1.22 -10.61 14.94
N PRO A 51 2.25 -10.21 14.20
CA PRO A 51 3.15 -11.15 13.55
C PRO A 51 3.90 -11.93 14.63
N THR A 52 3.31 -13.04 15.06
CA THR A 52 3.95 -13.95 15.98
C THR A 52 5.24 -14.43 15.33
N ALA A 53 6.36 -14.28 16.02
CA ALA A 53 7.69 -14.72 15.60
C ALA A 53 7.72 -16.25 15.40
N GLY A 54 7.14 -16.72 14.29
CA GLY A 54 7.18 -18.11 13.85
C GLY A 54 8.27 -18.28 12.77
N ARG A 55 9.06 -19.33 12.87
CA ARG A 55 10.10 -19.66 11.90
C ARG A 55 9.53 -19.67 10.47
N GLY A 56 9.84 -18.63 9.66
CA GLY A 56 9.55 -18.57 8.24
C GLY A 56 8.06 -18.59 7.89
N THR A 57 7.21 -17.96 8.68
CA THR A 57 5.76 -17.92 8.45
C THR A 57 5.43 -16.96 7.32
N GLN A 58 4.86 -17.50 6.25
CA GLN A 58 4.23 -16.73 5.19
C GLN A 58 2.84 -16.29 5.67
N VAL A 59 2.58 -14.98 5.61
CA VAL A 59 1.26 -14.41 5.93
C VAL A 59 0.78 -13.51 4.80
N SER A 60 -0.52 -13.24 4.73
CA SER A 60 -1.04 -12.28 3.75
C SER A 60 -0.72 -10.84 4.20
N TYR A 61 -0.32 -10.01 3.26
CA TYR A 61 -0.11 -8.58 3.50
C TYR A 61 -1.44 -7.87 3.74
N VAL A 62 -1.45 -7.03 4.76
CA VAL A 62 -2.57 -6.14 5.08
C VAL A 62 -2.06 -4.71 5.02
N ALA A 63 -2.69 -3.89 4.17
CA ALA A 63 -2.35 -2.48 4.05
C ALA A 63 -2.89 -1.67 5.24
N ALA A 64 -2.19 -0.61 5.58
CA ALA A 64 -2.67 0.39 6.54
C ALA A 64 -4.01 0.98 6.09
N PRO A 65 -4.89 1.36 7.03
CA PRO A 65 -6.20 1.92 6.72
C PRO A 65 -6.10 3.19 5.88
N THR A 66 -7.11 3.41 5.03
CA THR A 66 -7.23 4.61 4.19
C THR A 66 -8.45 5.46 4.54
N ASN A 67 -9.25 5.04 5.54
CA ASN A 67 -10.40 5.79 6.00
C ASN A 67 -9.99 7.19 6.50
N PRO A 68 -10.81 8.22 6.21
CA PRO A 68 -10.52 9.59 6.65
C PRO A 68 -10.43 9.71 8.17
N VAL A 69 -9.45 10.49 8.66
CA VAL A 69 -9.26 10.80 10.09
C VAL A 69 -9.41 12.29 10.38
N GLY A 70 -9.44 13.12 9.34
CA GLY A 70 -9.58 14.56 9.46
C GLY A 70 -9.74 15.24 8.11
N SER A 71 -9.78 16.57 8.14
CA SER A 71 -9.90 17.40 6.93
C SER A 71 -8.55 18.04 6.55
N ARG A 72 -8.49 18.57 5.33
CA ARG A 72 -7.30 19.28 4.80
C ARG A 72 -6.91 20.47 5.69
N ASP A 73 -7.91 21.26 6.12
CA ASP A 73 -7.68 22.46 6.95
C ASP A 73 -7.14 22.09 8.32
N GLU A 74 -7.47 20.93 8.84
CA GLU A 74 -6.99 20.45 10.13
C GLU A 74 -5.51 20.08 10.06
N LEU A 75 -5.08 19.33 9.02
CA LEU A 75 -3.65 18.96 8.89
C LEU A 75 -2.74 20.19 8.74
N ASP A 76 -3.25 21.28 8.19
CA ASP A 76 -2.50 22.55 8.11
C ASP A 76 -2.41 23.29 9.47
N ARG A 77 -3.07 22.76 10.54
CA ARG A 77 -3.08 23.31 11.91
C ARG A 77 -2.63 22.27 12.96
N PRO A 78 -1.41 21.72 12.81
CA PRO A 78 -0.91 20.65 13.67
C PRO A 78 -0.68 21.09 15.14
N GLN A 79 -0.77 22.38 15.44
CA GLN A 79 -0.69 22.93 16.79
C GLN A 79 -1.94 22.66 17.64
N TRP A 80 -3.07 22.28 17.01
CA TRP A 80 -4.28 21.92 17.76
C TRP A 80 -4.15 20.53 18.37
N GLU A 81 -4.43 20.40 19.66
CA GLU A 81 -4.28 19.14 20.39
C GLU A 81 -5.08 17.98 19.74
N SER A 82 -6.33 18.25 19.37
CA SER A 82 -7.19 17.26 18.72
C SER A 82 -6.64 16.78 17.36
N VAL A 83 -5.92 17.63 16.64
CA VAL A 83 -5.27 17.27 15.36
C VAL A 83 -4.02 16.46 15.61
N ARG A 84 -3.21 16.85 16.59
CA ARG A 84 -2.01 16.11 17.00
C ARG A 84 -2.36 14.68 17.39
N THR A 85 -3.37 14.51 18.25
CA THR A 85 -3.85 13.18 18.67
C THR A 85 -4.27 12.34 17.47
N ARG A 86 -5.04 12.90 16.52
CA ARG A 86 -5.44 12.17 15.30
C ARG A 86 -4.28 11.79 14.40
N ILE A 87 -3.26 12.65 14.26
CA ILE A 87 -2.05 12.30 13.48
C ILE A 87 -1.31 11.16 14.20
N GLN A 88 -1.13 11.24 15.52
CA GLN A 88 -0.45 10.21 16.31
C GLN A 88 -1.18 8.87 16.24
N ASP A 89 -2.50 8.88 16.36
CA ASP A 89 -3.31 7.66 16.28
C ASP A 89 -3.25 7.05 14.88
N ALA A 90 -3.33 7.87 13.81
CA ALA A 90 -3.20 7.41 12.44
C ALA A 90 -1.81 6.81 12.13
N VAL A 91 -0.75 7.40 12.67
CA VAL A 91 0.62 6.89 12.58
C VAL A 91 0.72 5.55 13.30
N ARG A 92 0.27 5.47 14.55
CA ARG A 92 0.30 4.24 15.37
C ARG A 92 -0.46 3.11 14.69
N GLU A 93 -1.71 3.35 14.30
CA GLU A 93 -2.56 2.38 13.63
C GLU A 93 -1.92 1.84 12.33
N SER A 94 -1.29 2.73 11.54
CA SER A 94 -0.60 2.32 10.31
C SER A 94 0.62 1.45 10.60
N ILE A 95 1.36 1.72 11.66
CA ILE A 95 2.52 0.92 12.08
C ILE A 95 2.06 -0.45 12.60
N GLU A 96 1.01 -0.49 13.42
CA GLU A 96 0.48 -1.73 14.01
C GLU A 96 -0.09 -2.68 12.94
N ILE A 97 -0.75 -2.14 11.91
CA ILE A 97 -1.40 -2.96 10.88
C ILE A 97 -0.43 -3.36 9.76
N GLU A 98 0.37 -2.40 9.25
CA GLU A 98 1.20 -2.62 8.07
C GLU A 98 2.68 -2.82 8.40
N GLY A 99 3.13 -2.57 9.62
CA GLY A 99 4.56 -2.64 9.95
C GLY A 99 5.21 -4.02 9.73
N PRO A 100 6.46 -4.05 9.26
CA PRO A 100 7.32 -2.92 8.91
C PRO A 100 6.81 -2.18 7.66
N ILE A 101 6.74 -0.86 7.74
CA ILE A 101 6.23 0.01 6.67
C ILE A 101 7.30 1.01 6.24
N ALA A 102 7.45 1.25 4.94
CA ALA A 102 8.36 2.28 4.44
C ALA A 102 7.93 3.67 4.97
N LEU A 103 8.88 4.44 5.52
CA LEU A 103 8.60 5.73 6.14
C LEU A 103 7.83 6.68 5.22
N ASN A 104 8.24 6.76 3.95
CA ASN A 104 7.57 7.61 2.97
C ASN A 104 6.13 7.14 2.67
N ARG A 105 5.89 5.82 2.68
CA ARG A 105 4.55 5.24 2.51
C ARG A 105 3.66 5.56 3.70
N LEU A 106 4.17 5.39 4.93
CA LEU A 106 3.47 5.76 6.16
C LEU A 106 3.02 7.21 6.13
N ILE A 107 3.96 8.12 5.83
CA ILE A 107 3.69 9.56 5.77
C ILE A 107 2.63 9.88 4.70
N ARG A 108 2.76 9.32 3.49
CA ARG A 108 1.78 9.51 2.43
C ARG A 108 0.39 9.01 2.83
N ASN A 109 0.31 7.82 3.43
CA ASN A 109 -0.95 7.26 3.91
C ASN A 109 -1.64 8.21 4.88
N VAL A 110 -0.94 8.66 5.92
CA VAL A 110 -1.52 9.59 6.92
C VAL A 110 -1.97 10.90 6.27
N VAL A 111 -1.18 11.48 5.37
CA VAL A 111 -1.57 12.70 4.63
C VAL A 111 -2.84 12.47 3.80
N HIS A 112 -2.95 11.31 3.13
CA HIS A 112 -4.16 10.94 2.36
C HIS A 112 -5.40 10.82 3.26
N ARG A 113 -5.25 10.30 4.47
CA ARG A 113 -6.34 10.19 5.45
C ARG A 113 -6.88 11.54 5.94
N PHE A 114 -6.14 12.63 5.72
CA PHE A 114 -6.62 14.01 5.89
C PHE A 114 -7.20 14.61 4.59
N GLY A 115 -7.47 13.79 3.57
CA GLY A 115 -8.15 14.18 2.34
C GLY A 115 -7.27 14.80 1.26
N PHE A 116 -5.94 14.66 1.34
CA PHE A 116 -5.03 15.14 0.30
C PHE A 116 -4.72 14.03 -0.71
N ASP A 117 -4.86 14.32 -2.00
CA ASP A 117 -4.49 13.40 -3.08
C ASP A 117 -2.95 13.31 -3.27
N ARG A 118 -2.23 14.36 -2.84
CA ARG A 118 -0.78 14.42 -2.92
C ARG A 118 -0.19 14.90 -1.60
N ALA A 119 0.84 14.22 -1.16
CA ALA A 119 1.58 14.59 0.03
C ALA A 119 2.66 15.63 -0.31
N ALA A 120 2.32 16.93 -0.26
CA ALA A 120 3.30 18.00 -0.43
C ALA A 120 4.35 17.97 0.70
N ALA A 121 5.61 18.39 0.39
CA ALA A 121 6.75 18.30 1.31
C ALA A 121 6.47 18.89 2.70
N LYS A 122 5.80 20.05 2.78
CA LYS A 122 5.43 20.68 4.06
C LYS A 122 4.55 19.76 4.94
N ARG A 123 3.57 19.07 4.33
CA ARG A 123 2.67 18.17 5.06
C ARG A 123 3.34 16.84 5.42
N GLN A 124 4.25 16.37 4.56
CA GLN A 124 5.09 15.23 4.90
C GLN A 124 5.93 15.51 6.14
N GLU A 125 6.55 16.69 6.22
CA GLU A 125 7.33 17.09 7.37
C GLU A 125 6.50 17.21 8.65
N VAL A 126 5.26 17.73 8.55
CA VAL A 126 4.33 17.74 9.68
C VAL A 126 4.08 16.34 10.21
N VAL A 127 3.72 15.38 9.34
CA VAL A 127 3.45 14.00 9.77
C VAL A 127 4.72 13.32 10.29
N ARG A 128 5.87 13.55 9.65
CA ARG A 128 7.15 12.96 10.02
C ARG A 128 7.52 13.23 11.48
N GLN A 129 7.20 14.41 12.01
CA GLN A 129 7.46 14.81 13.42
C GLN A 129 6.69 13.96 14.44
N PHE A 130 5.63 13.26 14.01
CA PHE A 130 4.84 12.37 14.87
C PHE A 130 5.22 10.90 14.75
N VAL A 131 6.15 10.55 13.87
CA VAL A 131 6.67 9.18 13.77
C VAL A 131 7.70 8.97 14.87
N PRO A 132 7.53 7.95 15.75
CA PRO A 132 8.50 7.67 16.82
C PRO A 132 9.88 7.37 16.24
N VAL A 133 10.89 8.11 16.65
CA VAL A 133 12.25 8.04 16.08
C VAL A 133 12.91 6.70 16.39
N ASP A 134 12.64 6.13 17.55
CA ASP A 134 13.12 4.83 17.99
C ASP A 134 12.61 3.65 17.18
N LEU A 135 11.50 3.83 16.45
CA LEU A 135 10.94 2.84 15.53
C LEU A 135 11.47 2.97 14.10
N ILE A 136 12.19 4.04 13.78
CA ILE A 136 12.74 4.27 12.44
C ILE A 136 14.08 3.57 12.32
N HIS A 137 14.20 2.72 11.30
CA HIS A 137 15.46 2.06 10.94
C HIS A 137 15.79 2.36 9.49
N GLU A 138 17.00 2.85 9.27
CA GLU A 138 17.52 3.19 7.94
C GLU A 138 18.81 2.40 7.67
N ASP A 139 18.88 1.78 6.50
CA ASP A 139 20.05 1.09 6.00
C ASP A 139 20.14 1.18 4.47
N GLU A 140 21.07 0.43 3.85
CA GLU A 140 21.24 0.40 2.40
C GLU A 140 20.01 -0.08 1.61
N LEU A 141 19.02 -0.70 2.29
CA LEU A 141 17.77 -1.18 1.70
C LEU A 141 16.59 -0.21 1.90
N GLY A 142 16.80 0.90 2.61
CA GLY A 142 15.82 1.96 2.78
C GLY A 142 15.50 2.31 4.23
N CYS A 143 14.51 3.18 4.38
CA CYS A 143 14.07 3.69 5.67
C CYS A 143 12.69 3.14 6.01
N PHE A 144 12.59 2.34 7.07
CA PHE A 144 11.38 1.63 7.49
C PHE A 144 11.04 1.90 8.94
N VAL A 145 9.73 1.91 9.25
CA VAL A 145 9.21 2.02 10.61
C VAL A 145 8.74 0.64 11.05
N TRP A 146 9.27 0.19 12.18
CA TRP A 146 9.02 -1.15 12.72
C TRP A 146 8.08 -1.08 13.92
N PRO A 147 7.12 -2.03 14.05
CA PRO A 147 6.36 -2.17 15.28
C PRO A 147 7.28 -2.42 16.49
N SER A 148 6.96 -1.86 17.64
CA SER A 148 7.79 -1.98 18.86
C SER A 148 7.87 -3.40 19.41
N ASP A 149 6.89 -4.24 19.11
CA ASP A 149 6.80 -5.64 19.52
C ASP A 149 7.46 -6.61 18.54
N LEU A 150 7.98 -6.12 17.41
CA LEU A 150 8.62 -6.92 16.38
C LEU A 150 10.14 -6.75 16.39
N ASP A 151 10.86 -7.76 16.90
CA ASP A 151 12.32 -7.78 16.79
C ASP A 151 12.76 -8.00 15.34
N ARG A 152 13.28 -6.94 14.70
CA ARG A 152 13.76 -6.94 13.33
C ARG A 152 14.80 -8.04 13.05
N HIS A 153 15.68 -8.32 13.98
CA HIS A 153 16.78 -9.28 13.81
C HIS A 153 16.32 -10.73 13.96
N ALA A 154 15.34 -10.96 14.83
CA ALA A 154 14.75 -12.27 15.05
C ALA A 154 13.61 -12.61 14.07
N TRP A 155 13.08 -11.59 13.36
CA TRP A 155 11.96 -11.82 12.46
C TRP A 155 12.35 -12.65 11.24
N THR A 156 11.63 -13.74 11.03
CA THR A 156 11.85 -14.68 9.91
C THR A 156 10.63 -14.81 9.00
N GLY A 157 9.59 -14.04 9.27
CA GLY A 157 8.37 -14.01 8.46
C GLY A 157 8.49 -13.12 7.21
N PHE A 158 7.56 -13.29 6.28
CA PHE A 158 7.33 -12.37 5.17
C PHE A 158 5.84 -12.37 4.78
N ARG A 159 5.39 -11.31 4.13
CA ARG A 159 4.00 -11.11 3.76
C ARG A 159 3.83 -11.20 2.25
N THR A 160 2.97 -12.11 1.80
CA THR A 160 2.62 -12.21 0.38
C THR A 160 1.62 -11.14 0.00
N THR A 161 1.85 -10.54 -1.16
CA THR A 161 0.93 -9.53 -1.69
C THR A 161 -0.28 -10.22 -2.33
N PRO A 162 -1.52 -9.90 -1.91
CA PRO A 162 -2.71 -10.42 -2.56
C PRO A 162 -2.77 -10.04 -4.05
N SER A 163 -3.30 -10.92 -4.88
CA SER A 163 -3.41 -10.68 -6.33
C SER A 163 -4.18 -9.40 -6.63
N GLY A 164 -3.64 -8.60 -7.55
CA GLY A 164 -4.20 -7.31 -7.95
C GLY A 164 -3.89 -6.15 -6.99
N PHE A 165 -3.18 -6.40 -5.90
CA PHE A 165 -2.68 -5.34 -5.03
C PHE A 165 -1.27 -4.91 -5.46
N VAL A 166 -1.03 -3.60 -5.56
CA VAL A 166 0.30 -3.08 -5.94
C VAL A 166 1.08 -2.73 -4.70
N ARG A 167 2.17 -3.48 -4.44
CA ARG A 167 3.14 -3.20 -3.39
C ARG A 167 4.52 -3.06 -4.02
N PRO A 168 5.02 -1.84 -4.25
CA PRO A 168 6.34 -1.62 -4.87
C PRO A 168 7.45 -2.29 -4.06
N LEU A 169 8.42 -2.89 -4.72
CA LEU A 169 9.48 -3.65 -4.04
C LEU A 169 10.36 -2.77 -3.15
N ASP A 170 10.52 -1.50 -3.48
CA ASP A 170 11.24 -0.51 -2.68
C ASP A 170 10.47 -0.07 -1.42
N GLU A 171 9.18 -0.38 -1.33
CA GLU A 171 8.36 -0.21 -0.13
C GLU A 171 8.27 -1.47 0.74
N ILE A 172 8.99 -2.54 0.39
CA ILE A 172 9.09 -3.77 1.16
C ILE A 172 10.43 -3.77 1.93
N ALA A 173 10.36 -4.03 3.23
CA ALA A 173 11.55 -4.06 4.08
C ALA A 173 12.56 -5.11 3.59
N GLY A 174 13.86 -4.79 3.68
CA GLY A 174 14.91 -5.68 3.21
C GLY A 174 14.91 -7.02 3.93
N GLU A 175 14.64 -7.03 5.23
CA GLU A 175 14.50 -8.24 6.05
C GLU A 175 13.36 -9.13 5.55
N GLU A 176 12.24 -8.54 5.12
CA GLU A 176 11.10 -9.26 4.54
C GLU A 176 11.47 -9.93 3.22
N ILE A 177 12.17 -9.21 2.34
CA ILE A 177 12.67 -9.75 1.06
C ILE A 177 13.67 -10.87 1.32
N ILE A 178 14.59 -10.69 2.26
CA ILE A 178 15.57 -11.71 2.65
C ILE A 178 14.87 -12.99 3.15
N ASN A 179 13.86 -12.84 3.98
CA ASN A 179 13.11 -13.99 4.50
C ASN A 179 12.34 -14.71 3.38
N ALA A 180 11.81 -13.99 2.39
CA ALA A 180 11.19 -14.59 1.21
C ALA A 180 12.22 -15.34 0.32
N LEU A 181 13.42 -14.77 0.10
CA LEU A 181 14.54 -15.43 -0.59
C LEU A 181 14.95 -16.72 0.11
N VAL A 182 15.11 -16.69 1.42
CA VAL A 182 15.46 -17.88 2.24
C VAL A 182 14.35 -18.93 2.12
N HIS A 183 13.09 -18.50 2.14
CA HIS A 183 11.95 -19.41 1.98
C HIS A 183 11.93 -20.06 0.58
N ALA A 184 12.15 -19.31 -0.48
CA ALA A 184 12.24 -19.83 -1.83
C ALA A 184 13.37 -20.87 -1.97
N ALA A 185 14.52 -20.60 -1.34
CA ALA A 185 15.72 -21.48 -1.43
C ALA A 185 15.67 -22.75 -0.56
N ARG A 186 14.59 -23.01 0.20
CA ARG A 186 14.51 -24.16 1.12
C ARG A 186 14.47 -25.52 0.43
N ASN A 187 13.87 -25.59 -0.76
CA ASN A 187 13.54 -26.87 -1.39
C ASN A 187 14.53 -27.28 -2.49
N GLY A 188 15.67 -26.62 -2.60
CA GLY A 188 16.65 -26.98 -3.63
C GLY A 188 17.74 -25.95 -3.84
N VAL A 189 18.56 -26.20 -4.87
CA VAL A 189 19.57 -25.26 -5.34
C VAL A 189 18.95 -24.45 -6.48
N TYR A 190 18.90 -23.15 -6.31
CA TYR A 190 18.34 -22.24 -7.29
C TYR A 190 19.45 -21.40 -7.93
N ASP A 191 19.44 -21.26 -9.25
CA ASP A 191 20.23 -20.20 -9.86
C ASP A 191 19.71 -18.83 -9.43
N ARG A 192 20.55 -17.81 -9.58
CA ARG A 192 20.27 -16.47 -9.08
C ARG A 192 19.01 -15.86 -9.68
N GLU A 193 18.83 -15.99 -10.98
CA GLU A 193 17.69 -15.39 -11.68
C GLU A 193 16.38 -16.08 -11.29
N GLN A 194 16.38 -17.41 -11.20
CA GLN A 194 15.20 -18.16 -10.78
C GLN A 194 14.82 -17.81 -9.33
N LEU A 195 15.80 -17.73 -8.43
CA LEU A 195 15.57 -17.33 -7.04
C LEU A 195 14.91 -15.92 -6.96
N MET A 196 15.40 -14.98 -7.77
CA MET A 196 14.81 -13.63 -7.84
C MET A 196 13.36 -13.67 -8.36
N ARG A 197 13.09 -14.45 -9.41
CA ARG A 197 11.73 -14.57 -9.98
C ARG A 197 10.75 -15.20 -9.01
N ASP A 198 11.15 -16.27 -8.33
CA ASP A 198 10.32 -16.96 -7.35
C ASP A 198 10.03 -16.05 -6.14
N THR A 199 11.01 -15.25 -5.74
CA THR A 199 10.82 -14.26 -4.67
C THR A 199 9.86 -13.16 -5.09
N LEU A 200 9.96 -12.64 -6.32
CA LEU A 200 9.03 -11.63 -6.83
C LEU A 200 7.58 -12.14 -6.89
N ALA A 201 7.39 -13.44 -7.19
CA ALA A 201 6.06 -14.04 -7.23
C ALA A 201 5.33 -13.96 -5.89
N TYR A 202 6.02 -14.03 -4.75
CA TYR A 202 5.40 -13.83 -3.43
C TYR A 202 4.83 -12.42 -3.24
N PHE A 203 5.39 -11.45 -3.96
CA PHE A 203 4.97 -10.05 -3.90
C PHE A 203 4.06 -9.63 -5.07
N ASP A 204 3.47 -10.60 -5.78
CA ASP A 204 2.62 -10.41 -6.99
C ASP A 204 3.31 -9.61 -8.09
N GLN A 205 4.64 -9.76 -8.22
CA GLN A 205 5.44 -9.10 -9.25
C GLN A 205 5.93 -10.10 -10.27
N SER A 206 5.45 -9.99 -11.50
CA SER A 206 5.73 -10.94 -12.58
C SER A 206 7.01 -10.63 -13.39
N ARG A 207 7.52 -9.39 -13.30
CA ARG A 207 8.65 -8.93 -14.13
C ARG A 207 9.88 -8.64 -13.29
N LEU A 208 10.99 -9.27 -13.65
CA LEU A 208 12.30 -8.90 -13.15
C LEU A 208 12.83 -7.71 -13.95
N THR A 209 12.58 -6.50 -13.46
CA THR A 209 13.12 -5.24 -14.00
C THR A 209 14.53 -5.00 -13.50
N LYS A 210 15.29 -4.09 -14.16
CA LYS A 210 16.61 -3.71 -13.65
C LYS A 210 16.53 -3.24 -12.19
N GLN A 211 15.58 -2.38 -11.84
CA GLN A 211 15.42 -1.84 -10.48
C GLN A 211 15.12 -2.94 -9.46
N SER A 212 14.21 -3.89 -9.77
CA SER A 212 13.91 -5.01 -8.88
C SER A 212 15.09 -5.97 -8.76
N ALA A 213 15.83 -6.22 -9.85
CA ALA A 213 17.03 -7.05 -9.84
C ALA A 213 18.12 -6.42 -8.95
N ASP A 214 18.42 -5.12 -9.12
CA ASP A 214 19.41 -4.41 -8.32
C ASP A 214 19.07 -4.49 -6.81
N ARG A 215 17.80 -4.32 -6.45
CA ARG A 215 17.34 -4.43 -5.05
C ARG A 215 17.44 -5.86 -4.50
N LEU A 216 17.01 -6.86 -5.28
CA LEU A 216 17.12 -8.27 -4.88
C LEU A 216 18.59 -8.69 -4.74
N GLU A 217 19.47 -8.18 -5.57
CA GLU A 217 20.91 -8.40 -5.49
C GLU A 217 21.49 -7.92 -4.15
N LEU A 218 21.11 -6.71 -3.72
CA LEU A 218 21.49 -6.20 -2.40
C LEU A 218 20.96 -7.11 -1.28
N CYS A 219 19.70 -7.58 -1.40
CA CYS A 219 19.11 -8.49 -0.42
C CYS A 219 19.82 -9.86 -0.40
N ILE A 220 20.18 -10.43 -1.55
CA ILE A 220 20.94 -11.69 -1.65
C ILE A 220 22.31 -11.51 -0.98
N THR A 221 23.04 -10.45 -1.32
CA THR A 221 24.35 -10.15 -0.74
C THR A 221 24.27 -10.00 0.79
N LYS A 222 23.23 -9.30 1.29
CA LYS A 222 22.99 -9.16 2.74
C LYS A 222 22.65 -10.51 3.37
N ALA A 223 21.83 -11.34 2.71
CA ALA A 223 21.46 -12.67 3.18
C ALA A 223 22.67 -13.63 3.27
N GLU A 224 23.57 -13.58 2.28
CA GLU A 224 24.86 -14.32 2.31
C GLU A 224 25.73 -13.85 3.49
N ARG A 225 25.88 -12.54 3.67
CA ARG A 225 26.65 -11.94 4.78
C ARG A 225 26.09 -12.32 6.15
N LEU A 226 24.76 -12.47 6.26
CA LEU A 226 24.08 -12.91 7.48
C LEU A 226 24.08 -14.45 7.65
N GLY A 227 24.66 -15.21 6.71
CA GLY A 227 24.66 -16.66 6.73
C GLY A 227 23.28 -17.30 6.57
N LYS A 228 22.30 -16.57 6.05
CA LYS A 228 20.93 -17.06 5.80
C LYS A 228 20.79 -17.78 4.43
N LEU A 229 21.60 -17.38 3.47
CA LEU A 229 21.77 -18.04 2.16
C LEU A 229 23.20 -18.52 2.01
N VAL A 230 23.37 -19.70 1.40
CA VAL A 230 24.69 -20.27 1.13
C VAL A 230 24.80 -20.54 -0.38
N ARG A 231 25.90 -20.08 -0.96
CA ARG A 231 26.20 -20.37 -2.35
C ARG A 231 26.70 -21.80 -2.51
N ARG A 232 26.07 -22.59 -3.40
CA ARG A 232 26.50 -23.94 -3.78
C ARG A 232 26.71 -24.02 -5.29
N GLY A 233 27.97 -24.05 -5.73
CA GLY A 233 28.30 -24.00 -7.17
C GLY A 233 27.82 -22.68 -7.78
N VAL A 234 26.95 -22.78 -8.78
CA VAL A 234 26.36 -21.62 -9.46
C VAL A 234 25.06 -21.12 -8.83
N GLY A 235 24.54 -21.83 -7.81
CA GLY A 235 23.23 -21.53 -7.20
C GLY A 235 23.26 -21.25 -5.72
N TYR A 236 22.08 -21.08 -5.15
CA TYR A 236 21.83 -20.72 -3.76
C TYR A 236 20.95 -21.76 -3.08
N VAL A 237 21.21 -21.97 -1.80
CA VAL A 237 20.37 -22.78 -0.90
C VAL A 237 20.14 -22.02 0.41
N SER A 238 19.02 -22.33 1.07
CA SER A 238 18.82 -21.88 2.46
C SER A 238 19.86 -22.51 3.38
N ALA A 239 20.38 -21.75 4.34
CA ALA A 239 21.30 -22.26 5.38
C ALA A 239 20.57 -23.00 6.50
N THR A 240 19.22 -22.94 6.55
CA THR A 240 18.35 -23.50 7.61
C THR A 240 17.30 -24.41 7.06
#